data_e9717ef02326de656d8029cad4f7dd89
#
_entry.id   e9717ef02326de656d8029cad4f7dd89
#
_cell.length_a   1.000
_cell.length_b   1.000
_cell.length_c   1.000
_cell.angle_alpha   90.00
_cell.angle_beta   90.00
_cell.angle_gamma   90.00
#
_symmetry.space_group_name_H-M   'P 1'
#
loop_
_entity.id
_entity.type
_entity.pdbx_description
1 polymer ?
#
loop_
_entity_poly.entity_id
_entity_poly.type
_entity_poly.pdbx_seq_one_letter_code
_entity_poly.pdbx_strand_id
1 'polypeptide(L)'
;MNISPETIAAFNQTLLPNHQRQFEFLVTQLDYQGIDAEAIVKQLSQFQVTIPSWALGTGGTRFGRFVTGGEPRSLEEKIMDVGILHQLSGNNGAISLHIPWDQTKDYEAAQQLASQYHIRFDAINSNTFQDQPNQSYSYKFGSLSHTQAEVRKQAIEHHIEVIEIGKKIGSKALSLWLGDGSDFPGQINFQKALVHTQASMQEIYRQLPSDWQ
;
A
#
# COMPACT_ATOMS: atom_id res chain seq x y z
N MET A 1 2.65 -20.45 -6.15
CA MET A 1 3.86 -21.24 -6.58
C MET A 1 5.04 -20.48 -6.03
N ASN A 2 5.74 -21.05 -5.05
CA ASN A 2 6.91 -20.36 -4.48
C ASN A 2 8.11 -20.58 -5.41
N ILE A 3 8.57 -19.53 -6.05
CA ILE A 3 9.84 -19.54 -6.81
C ILE A 3 10.93 -19.16 -5.80
N SER A 4 11.96 -20.00 -5.66
CA SER A 4 13.03 -19.70 -4.72
C SER A 4 13.97 -18.59 -5.27
N PRO A 5 14.58 -17.77 -4.39
CA PRO A 5 15.58 -16.79 -4.79
C PRO A 5 16.72 -17.38 -5.63
N GLU A 6 17.15 -18.61 -5.28
CA GLU A 6 18.20 -19.33 -6.00
C GLU A 6 17.77 -19.68 -7.43
N THR A 7 16.51 -20.06 -7.63
CA THR A 7 15.95 -20.33 -8.96
C THR A 7 15.96 -19.07 -9.82
N ILE A 8 15.58 -17.92 -9.26
CA ILE A 8 15.61 -16.63 -9.94
C ILE A 8 17.05 -16.25 -10.31
N ALA A 9 17.98 -16.37 -9.37
CA ALA A 9 19.40 -16.07 -9.59
C ALA A 9 20.00 -16.96 -10.68
N ALA A 10 19.75 -18.27 -10.63
CA ALA A 10 20.24 -19.22 -11.63
C ALA A 10 19.70 -18.90 -13.04
N PHE A 11 18.41 -18.57 -13.14
CA PHE A 11 17.81 -18.19 -14.43
C PHE A 11 18.39 -16.88 -14.96
N ASN A 12 18.56 -15.87 -14.13
CA ASN A 12 19.15 -14.60 -14.52
C ASN A 12 20.58 -14.76 -15.02
N GLN A 13 21.39 -15.61 -14.40
CA GLN A 13 22.75 -15.88 -14.83
C GLN A 13 22.83 -16.39 -16.28
N THR A 14 21.82 -17.12 -16.77
CA THR A 14 21.80 -17.61 -18.17
C THR A 14 21.60 -16.47 -19.17
N LEU A 15 20.92 -15.40 -18.80
CA LEU A 15 20.62 -14.25 -19.66
C LEU A 15 21.69 -13.14 -19.58
N LEU A 16 22.42 -13.09 -18.47
CA LEU A 16 23.35 -12.02 -18.13
C LEU A 16 24.40 -11.74 -19.23
N PRO A 17 25.10 -12.76 -19.82
CA PRO A 17 26.15 -12.51 -20.80
C PRO A 17 25.65 -11.84 -22.09
N ASN A 18 24.43 -12.14 -22.50
CA ASN A 18 23.83 -11.52 -23.67
C ASN A 18 23.35 -10.09 -23.38
N HIS A 19 22.70 -9.91 -22.22
CA HIS A 19 22.26 -8.60 -21.76
C HIS A 19 23.44 -7.64 -21.57
N GLN A 20 24.53 -8.11 -20.97
CA GLN A 20 25.74 -7.31 -20.75
C GLN A 20 26.34 -6.80 -22.07
N ARG A 21 26.47 -7.66 -23.06
CA ARG A 21 26.97 -7.26 -24.39
C ARG A 21 26.09 -6.21 -25.07
N GLN A 22 24.77 -6.37 -24.95
CA GLN A 22 23.84 -5.39 -25.51
C GLN A 22 23.91 -4.05 -24.78
N PHE A 23 24.07 -4.10 -23.48
CA PHE A 23 24.21 -2.90 -22.65
C PHE A 23 25.53 -2.16 -22.95
N GLU A 24 26.66 -2.85 -23.03
CA GLU A 24 27.97 -2.28 -23.38
C GLU A 24 27.92 -1.58 -24.75
N PHE A 25 27.25 -2.19 -25.74
CA PHE A 25 27.03 -1.57 -27.04
C PHE A 25 26.19 -0.28 -26.91
N LEU A 26 25.10 -0.31 -26.16
CA LEU A 26 24.26 0.86 -25.92
C LEU A 26 25.03 1.98 -25.22
N VAL A 27 25.80 1.67 -24.17
CA VAL A 27 26.67 2.63 -23.47
C VAL A 27 27.61 3.31 -24.45
N THR A 28 28.30 2.53 -25.30
CA THR A 28 29.20 3.10 -26.31
C THR A 28 28.48 4.08 -27.25
N GLN A 29 27.27 3.75 -27.69
CA GLN A 29 26.50 4.65 -28.57
C GLN A 29 26.06 5.95 -27.85
N LEU A 30 25.70 5.85 -26.58
CA LEU A 30 25.29 7.00 -25.78
C LEU A 30 26.48 7.92 -25.46
N ASP A 31 27.65 7.36 -25.17
CA ASP A 31 28.86 8.11 -24.93
C ASP A 31 29.29 8.96 -26.16
N TYR A 32 29.13 8.45 -27.38
CA TYR A 32 29.36 9.23 -28.60
C TYR A 32 28.43 10.46 -28.71
N GLN A 33 27.30 10.41 -28.04
CA GLN A 33 26.31 11.51 -27.97
C GLN A 33 26.49 12.41 -26.75
N GLY A 34 27.50 12.13 -25.92
CA GLY A 34 27.73 12.85 -24.64
C GLY A 34 26.72 12.53 -23.55
N ILE A 35 26.06 11.38 -23.62
CA ILE A 35 25.05 10.95 -22.64
C ILE A 35 25.69 9.92 -21.71
N ASP A 36 25.69 10.22 -20.41
CA ASP A 36 26.16 9.32 -19.35
C ASP A 36 25.09 8.26 -19.04
N ALA A 37 25.27 7.07 -19.62
CA ALA A 37 24.37 5.94 -19.45
C ALA A 37 24.35 5.41 -18.01
N GLU A 38 25.46 5.46 -17.29
CA GLU A 38 25.52 4.99 -15.90
C GLU A 38 24.74 5.91 -14.96
N ALA A 39 24.83 7.23 -15.17
CA ALA A 39 24.03 8.20 -14.42
C ALA A 39 22.52 7.99 -14.65
N ILE A 40 22.12 7.69 -15.89
CA ILE A 40 20.73 7.38 -16.23
C ILE A 40 20.27 6.09 -15.52
N VAL A 41 21.05 5.02 -15.60
CA VAL A 41 20.72 3.74 -14.92
C VAL A 41 20.59 3.96 -13.41
N LYS A 42 21.49 4.73 -12.81
CA LYS A 42 21.43 5.08 -11.38
C LYS A 42 20.17 5.83 -11.03
N GLN A 43 19.73 6.79 -11.85
CA GLN A 43 18.46 7.50 -11.63
C GLN A 43 17.26 6.58 -11.78
N LEU A 44 17.23 5.75 -12.82
CA LEU A 44 16.13 4.80 -13.04
C LEU A 44 16.03 3.76 -11.94
N SER A 45 17.15 3.28 -11.40
CA SER A 45 17.15 2.31 -10.28
C SER A 45 16.64 2.89 -8.96
N GLN A 46 16.61 4.21 -8.81
CA GLN A 46 16.02 4.88 -7.65
C GLN A 46 14.48 4.96 -7.72
N PHE A 47 13.90 4.78 -8.90
CA PHE A 47 12.45 4.73 -9.06
C PHE A 47 11.91 3.44 -8.49
N GLN A 48 11.05 3.57 -7.47
CA GLN A 48 10.43 2.44 -6.79
C GLN A 48 8.92 2.49 -6.93
N VAL A 49 8.34 1.32 -7.16
CA VAL A 49 6.88 1.13 -7.24
C VAL A 49 6.41 0.43 -5.97
N THR A 50 5.37 0.96 -5.37
CA THR A 50 4.68 0.33 -4.26
C THR A 50 3.59 -0.60 -4.76
N ILE A 51 3.61 -1.84 -4.32
CA ILE A 51 2.56 -2.81 -4.62
C ILE A 51 1.46 -2.70 -3.56
N PRO A 52 0.21 -2.40 -3.94
CA PRO A 52 -0.90 -2.43 -3.00
C PRO A 52 -1.23 -3.88 -2.63
N SER A 53 -1.29 -4.18 -1.34
CA SER A 53 -1.55 -5.53 -0.82
C SER A 53 -2.84 -6.16 -1.36
N TRP A 54 -3.84 -5.32 -1.59
CA TRP A 54 -5.14 -5.76 -2.11
C TRP A 54 -5.12 -6.12 -3.61
N ALA A 55 -4.06 -5.81 -4.34
CA ALA A 55 -3.87 -6.27 -5.71
C ALA A 55 -3.42 -7.73 -5.77
N LEU A 56 -2.85 -8.26 -4.69
CA LEU A 56 -2.31 -9.62 -4.61
C LEU A 56 -3.30 -10.62 -3.99
N GLY A 57 -4.15 -10.14 -3.08
CA GLY A 57 -5.06 -11.01 -2.34
C GLY A 57 -6.27 -11.46 -3.15
N THR A 58 -7.16 -12.17 -2.45
CA THR A 58 -8.48 -12.51 -2.98
C THR A 58 -9.10 -11.26 -3.56
N GLY A 59 -8.92 -11.13 -4.86
CA GLY A 59 -9.26 -9.96 -5.61
C GLY A 59 -10.73 -9.66 -5.44
N GLY A 60 -11.05 -8.43 -5.54
CA GLY A 60 -12.44 -8.05 -5.54
C GLY A 60 -12.51 -6.61 -5.95
N THR A 61 -13.60 -6.34 -6.60
CA THR A 61 -14.07 -4.97 -6.70
C THR A 61 -14.89 -4.67 -5.46
N ARG A 62 -15.28 -3.43 -5.25
CA ARG A 62 -16.28 -3.09 -4.23
C ARG A 62 -17.62 -3.83 -4.39
N PHE A 63 -17.81 -4.53 -5.50
CA PHE A 63 -19.05 -5.27 -5.85
C PHE A 63 -18.97 -6.77 -5.52
N GLY A 64 -17.81 -7.32 -5.28
CA GLY A 64 -17.63 -8.73 -4.94
C GLY A 64 -16.19 -9.17 -4.92
N ARG A 65 -15.92 -10.21 -4.18
CA ARG A 65 -14.62 -10.88 -4.11
C ARG A 65 -14.71 -12.21 -4.82
N PHE A 66 -13.72 -12.48 -5.66
CA PHE A 66 -13.66 -13.71 -6.44
C PHE A 66 -12.36 -14.44 -6.11
N VAL A 67 -12.50 -15.68 -5.65
CA VAL A 67 -11.36 -16.57 -5.43
C VAL A 67 -10.96 -17.17 -6.78
N THR A 68 -9.73 -16.88 -7.21
CA THR A 68 -9.20 -17.40 -8.49
C THR A 68 -8.29 -18.60 -8.30
N GLY A 69 -7.84 -18.84 -7.08
CA GLY A 69 -6.87 -19.88 -6.73
C GLY A 69 -5.42 -19.39 -6.92
N GLY A 70 -4.57 -19.75 -5.95
CA GLY A 70 -3.16 -19.36 -5.96
C GLY A 70 -2.86 -17.99 -5.37
N GLU A 71 -3.88 -17.22 -5.03
CA GLU A 71 -3.70 -15.94 -4.34
C GLU A 71 -3.20 -16.12 -2.91
N PRO A 72 -2.42 -15.17 -2.37
CA PRO A 72 -1.95 -15.18 -0.99
C PRO A 72 -3.12 -15.08 -0.01
N ARG A 73 -3.03 -15.84 1.09
CA ARG A 73 -4.07 -15.98 2.11
C ARG A 73 -3.78 -15.20 3.38
N SER A 74 -2.55 -14.72 3.53
CA SER A 74 -2.10 -13.97 4.70
C SER A 74 -1.23 -12.79 4.27
N LEU A 75 -0.96 -11.89 5.23
CA LEU A 75 -0.05 -10.78 5.01
C LEU A 75 1.36 -11.27 4.70
N GLU A 76 1.80 -12.33 5.38
CA GLU A 76 3.12 -12.92 5.17
C GLU A 76 3.28 -13.45 3.73
N GLU A 77 2.27 -14.15 3.21
CA GLU A 77 2.28 -14.62 1.82
C GLU A 77 2.31 -13.46 0.82
N LYS A 78 1.60 -12.36 1.10
CA LYS A 78 1.65 -11.13 0.28
C LYS A 78 3.03 -10.50 0.28
N ILE A 79 3.68 -10.42 1.45
CA ILE A 79 5.05 -9.90 1.57
C ILE A 79 6.02 -10.77 0.76
N MET A 80 5.89 -12.09 0.83
CA MET A 80 6.72 -13.01 0.04
C MET A 80 6.53 -12.83 -1.46
N ASP A 81 5.29 -12.66 -1.92
CA ASP A 81 4.99 -12.41 -3.33
C ASP A 81 5.59 -11.08 -3.83
N VAL A 82 5.48 -10.01 -3.03
CA VAL A 82 6.13 -8.73 -3.34
C VAL A 82 7.66 -8.89 -3.35
N GLY A 83 8.21 -9.70 -2.44
CA GLY A 83 9.63 -10.04 -2.39
C GLY A 83 10.12 -10.68 -3.68
N ILE A 84 9.37 -11.63 -4.22
CA ILE A 84 9.66 -12.27 -5.50
C ILE A 84 9.60 -11.24 -6.64
N LEU A 85 8.57 -10.40 -6.67
CA LEU A 85 8.45 -9.34 -7.67
C LEU A 85 9.63 -8.37 -7.59
N HIS A 86 10.06 -8.00 -6.39
CA HIS A 86 11.21 -7.14 -6.19
C HIS A 86 12.52 -7.77 -6.68
N GLN A 87 12.74 -9.05 -6.41
CA GLN A 87 13.91 -9.78 -6.92
C GLN A 87 13.94 -9.88 -8.45
N LEU A 88 12.77 -9.97 -9.08
CA LEU A 88 12.68 -10.04 -10.54
C LEU A 88 12.88 -8.68 -11.22
N SER A 89 12.38 -7.60 -10.63
CA SER A 89 12.30 -6.28 -11.26
C SER A 89 13.32 -5.26 -10.73
N GLY A 90 13.77 -5.43 -9.49
CA GLY A 90 14.63 -4.48 -8.79
C GLY A 90 13.94 -3.17 -8.34
N ASN A 91 12.69 -2.93 -8.74
CA ASN A 91 12.01 -1.65 -8.48
C ASN A 91 10.67 -1.75 -7.73
N ASN A 92 10.30 -2.93 -7.24
CA ASN A 92 9.07 -3.16 -6.46
C ASN A 92 9.39 -3.32 -4.96
N GLY A 93 10.23 -2.44 -4.40
CA GLY A 93 10.74 -2.55 -3.04
C GLY A 93 9.79 -2.02 -1.94
N ALA A 94 8.49 -1.94 -2.21
CA ALA A 94 7.54 -1.47 -1.21
C ALA A 94 6.16 -2.15 -1.33
N ILE A 95 5.49 -2.28 -0.18
CA ILE A 95 4.11 -2.76 -0.07
C ILE A 95 3.27 -1.76 0.71
N SER A 96 2.04 -1.52 0.28
CA SER A 96 1.06 -0.67 0.96
C SER A 96 -0.05 -1.53 1.54
N LEU A 97 -0.31 -1.41 2.84
CA LEU A 97 -1.33 -2.21 3.52
C LEU A 97 -2.68 -1.49 3.55
N HIS A 98 -3.74 -2.28 3.67
CA HIS A 98 -5.10 -1.79 3.84
C HIS A 98 -5.75 -2.44 5.06
N ILE A 99 -6.04 -1.66 6.09
CA ILE A 99 -6.61 -2.15 7.33
C ILE A 99 -8.14 -1.96 7.30
N PRO A 100 -8.92 -3.00 7.59
CA PRO A 100 -8.56 -4.25 8.29
C PRO A 100 -8.26 -5.47 7.40
N TRP A 101 -8.12 -5.32 6.09
CA TRP A 101 -7.90 -6.47 5.20
C TRP A 101 -6.57 -7.18 5.42
N ASP A 102 -5.54 -6.46 5.87
CA ASP A 102 -4.19 -6.95 6.11
C ASP A 102 -3.88 -7.06 7.61
N GLN A 103 -4.86 -7.49 8.40
CA GLN A 103 -4.63 -7.73 9.82
C GLN A 103 -3.75 -8.97 10.04
N THR A 104 -2.78 -8.83 10.94
CA THR A 104 -1.98 -9.90 11.49
C THR A 104 -1.93 -9.81 13.01
N LYS A 105 -1.57 -10.91 13.66
CA LYS A 105 -1.36 -10.94 15.12
C LYS A 105 -0.03 -10.33 15.53
N ASP A 106 0.92 -10.28 14.62
CA ASP A 106 2.30 -9.86 14.89
C ASP A 106 2.84 -9.00 13.73
N TYR A 107 2.65 -7.69 13.86
CA TYR A 107 3.16 -6.72 12.89
C TYR A 107 4.68 -6.57 12.90
N GLU A 108 5.33 -6.88 14.04
CA GLU A 108 6.79 -6.84 14.15
C GLU A 108 7.41 -8.00 13.37
N ALA A 109 6.82 -9.21 13.48
CA ALA A 109 7.22 -10.34 12.64
C ALA A 109 7.00 -10.06 11.14
N ALA A 110 5.90 -9.40 10.77
CA ALA A 110 5.65 -8.99 9.38
C ALA A 110 6.70 -7.99 8.89
N GLN A 111 7.12 -7.02 9.72
CA GLN A 111 8.18 -6.07 9.41
C GLN A 111 9.54 -6.76 9.24
N GLN A 112 9.87 -7.71 10.11
CA GLN A 112 11.10 -8.50 10.00
C GLN A 112 11.12 -9.32 8.71
N LEU A 113 9.99 -9.95 8.35
CA LEU A 113 9.87 -10.69 7.10
C LEU A 113 10.05 -9.77 5.88
N ALA A 114 9.41 -8.61 5.85
CA ALA A 114 9.58 -7.63 4.79
C ALA A 114 11.05 -7.20 4.63
N SER A 115 11.74 -6.99 5.75
CA SER A 115 13.17 -6.63 5.75
C SER A 115 14.05 -7.72 5.16
N GLN A 116 13.74 -9.01 5.35
CA GLN A 116 14.47 -10.13 4.73
C GLN A 116 14.38 -10.12 3.20
N TYR A 117 13.28 -9.60 2.66
CA TYR A 117 13.07 -9.43 1.22
C TYR A 117 13.47 -8.04 0.70
N HIS A 118 14.07 -7.19 1.53
CA HIS A 118 14.42 -5.80 1.21
C HIS A 118 13.22 -4.95 0.80
N ILE A 119 12.06 -5.24 1.37
CA ILE A 119 10.81 -4.50 1.16
C ILE A 119 10.56 -3.57 2.35
N ARG A 120 10.10 -2.36 2.06
CA ARG A 120 9.56 -1.44 3.07
C ARG A 120 8.05 -1.38 3.01
N PHE A 121 7.43 -0.99 4.11
CA PHE A 121 6.03 -0.57 4.10
C PHE A 121 5.95 0.90 3.66
N ASP A 122 5.04 1.15 2.72
CA ASP A 122 4.72 2.50 2.26
C ASP A 122 3.49 3.03 3.02
N ALA A 123 2.68 3.88 2.42
CA ALA A 123 1.48 4.39 3.06
C ALA A 123 0.57 3.26 3.54
N ILE A 124 0.07 3.38 4.77
CA ILE A 124 -0.97 2.50 5.30
C ILE A 124 -2.34 3.10 5.01
N ASN A 125 -3.30 2.26 4.60
CA ASN A 125 -4.62 2.70 4.19
C ASN A 125 -5.67 2.30 5.22
N SER A 126 -6.56 3.22 5.54
CA SER A 126 -7.73 2.99 6.38
C SER A 126 -8.96 2.66 5.56
N ASN A 127 -9.94 2.00 6.18
CA ASN A 127 -11.21 1.65 5.54
C ASN A 127 -12.40 2.10 6.37
N THR A 128 -12.97 3.23 6.01
CA THR A 128 -14.25 3.71 6.52
C THR A 128 -15.27 3.98 5.41
N PHE A 129 -15.01 3.49 4.19
CA PHE A 129 -15.91 3.60 3.05
C PHE A 129 -16.89 2.41 2.94
N GLN A 130 -16.74 1.39 3.76
CA GLN A 130 -17.64 0.24 3.85
C GLN A 130 -17.73 -0.24 5.30
N ASP A 131 -18.85 -0.89 5.63
CA ASP A 131 -19.03 -1.50 6.93
C ASP A 131 -18.12 -2.72 7.10
N GLN A 132 -17.58 -2.89 8.30
CA GLN A 132 -16.75 -4.02 8.67
C GLN A 132 -17.56 -5.00 9.53
N PRO A 133 -17.22 -6.31 9.52
CA PRO A 133 -17.84 -7.27 10.41
C PRO A 133 -17.76 -6.82 11.88
N ASN A 134 -18.87 -6.91 12.59
CA ASN A 134 -18.99 -6.59 14.04
C ASN A 134 -18.75 -5.12 14.44
N GLN A 135 -18.71 -4.17 13.49
CA GLN A 135 -18.70 -2.76 13.87
C GLN A 135 -20.06 -2.33 14.46
N SER A 136 -20.05 -1.37 15.38
CA SER A 136 -21.24 -0.95 16.10
C SER A 136 -22.18 -0.06 15.28
N TYR A 137 -21.61 0.78 14.41
CA TYR A 137 -22.33 1.78 13.62
C TYR A 137 -22.00 1.64 12.15
N SER A 138 -23.05 1.71 11.29
CA SER A 138 -22.87 1.65 9.84
C SER A 138 -22.35 2.97 9.25
N TYR A 139 -21.45 2.88 8.29
CA TYR A 139 -20.98 4.02 7.50
C TYR A 139 -21.84 4.30 6.26
N LYS A 140 -23.00 3.66 6.15
CA LYS A 140 -23.89 3.78 4.99
C LYS A 140 -24.24 5.22 4.61
N PHE A 141 -24.31 6.11 5.60
CA PHE A 141 -24.64 7.53 5.42
C PHE A 141 -23.45 8.47 5.71
N GLY A 142 -22.25 7.98 5.54
CA GLY A 142 -21.00 8.66 5.81
C GLY A 142 -20.26 8.12 7.04
N SER A 143 -18.98 8.41 7.11
CA SER A 143 -18.09 8.05 8.22
C SER A 143 -17.63 9.29 8.98
N LEU A 144 -16.60 9.96 8.50
CA LEU A 144 -16.06 11.19 9.11
C LEU A 144 -16.99 12.40 8.97
N SER A 145 -17.91 12.39 8.02
CA SER A 145 -18.91 13.42 7.77
C SER A 145 -20.26 13.16 8.43
N HIS A 146 -20.46 11.96 9.01
CA HIS A 146 -21.76 11.50 9.50
C HIS A 146 -22.39 12.48 10.50
N THR A 147 -23.74 12.61 10.47
CA THR A 147 -24.47 13.52 11.35
C THR A 147 -24.41 13.10 12.81
N GLN A 148 -24.39 11.80 13.11
CA GLN A 148 -24.24 11.26 14.46
C GLN A 148 -22.77 11.29 14.89
N ALA A 149 -22.52 11.79 16.09
CA ALA A 149 -21.18 11.93 16.64
C ALA A 149 -20.50 10.58 16.90
N GLU A 150 -21.29 9.59 17.32
CA GLU A 150 -20.83 8.24 17.64
C GLU A 150 -20.24 7.53 16.41
N VAL A 151 -20.86 7.73 15.24
CA VAL A 151 -20.35 7.18 13.95
C VAL A 151 -19.03 7.83 13.59
N ARG A 152 -18.94 9.17 13.70
CA ARG A 152 -17.67 9.89 13.45
C ARG A 152 -16.59 9.45 14.42
N LYS A 153 -16.92 9.27 15.70
CA LYS A 153 -15.98 8.79 16.71
C LYS A 153 -15.44 7.41 16.36
N GLN A 154 -16.30 6.46 16.00
CA GLN A 154 -15.89 5.12 15.56
C GLN A 154 -14.94 5.20 14.35
N ALA A 155 -15.23 6.07 13.38
CA ALA A 155 -14.38 6.26 12.22
C ALA A 155 -13.01 6.86 12.60
N ILE A 156 -12.99 7.85 13.48
CA ILE A 156 -11.74 8.47 13.98
C ILE A 156 -10.89 7.43 14.72
N GLU A 157 -11.50 6.65 15.62
CA GLU A 157 -10.83 5.59 16.37
C GLU A 157 -10.19 4.56 15.46
N HIS A 158 -10.87 4.16 14.36
CA HIS A 158 -10.27 3.28 13.35
C HIS A 158 -9.02 3.90 12.69
N HIS A 159 -9.06 5.18 12.33
CA HIS A 159 -7.87 5.83 11.76
C HIS A 159 -6.71 5.91 12.75
N ILE A 160 -7.00 6.15 14.04
CA ILE A 160 -5.98 6.15 15.10
C ILE A 160 -5.37 4.73 15.24
N GLU A 161 -6.19 3.68 15.22
CA GLU A 161 -5.70 2.30 15.21
C GLU A 161 -4.77 2.05 14.02
N VAL A 162 -5.14 2.51 12.83
CA VAL A 162 -4.32 2.36 11.61
C VAL A 162 -2.98 3.10 11.74
N ILE A 163 -2.97 4.29 12.35
CA ILE A 163 -1.72 5.01 12.66
C ILE A 163 -0.82 4.19 13.59
N GLU A 164 -1.38 3.59 14.64
CA GLU A 164 -0.61 2.78 15.58
C GLU A 164 -0.03 1.50 14.93
N ILE A 165 -0.79 0.88 14.01
CA ILE A 165 -0.29 -0.23 13.19
C ILE A 165 0.85 0.27 12.29
N GLY A 166 0.65 1.39 11.61
CA GLY A 166 1.66 1.98 10.73
C GLY A 166 2.98 2.26 11.43
N LYS A 167 2.94 2.78 12.67
CA LYS A 167 4.14 2.97 13.49
C LYS A 167 4.91 1.66 13.73
N LYS A 168 4.21 0.55 14.00
CA LYS A 168 4.83 -0.75 14.25
C LYS A 168 5.52 -1.32 13.01
N ILE A 169 4.97 -1.10 11.83
CA ILE A 169 5.56 -1.60 10.57
C ILE A 169 6.55 -0.62 9.92
N GLY A 170 6.71 0.59 10.48
CA GLY A 170 7.61 1.61 9.94
C GLY A 170 7.06 2.39 8.75
N SER A 171 5.74 2.37 8.53
CA SER A 171 5.06 3.28 7.59
C SER A 171 5.18 4.73 8.06
N LYS A 172 5.18 5.67 7.12
CA LYS A 172 5.29 7.12 7.40
C LYS A 172 4.20 7.96 6.72
N ALA A 173 3.15 7.31 6.26
CA ALA A 173 2.04 8.00 5.62
C ALA A 173 0.72 7.25 5.89
N LEU A 174 -0.35 8.01 6.09
CA LEU A 174 -1.71 7.49 6.20
C LEU A 174 -2.50 7.92 4.97
N SER A 175 -3.09 6.96 4.26
CA SER A 175 -4.07 7.22 3.20
C SER A 175 -5.48 7.04 3.72
N LEU A 176 -6.28 8.09 3.63
CA LEU A 176 -7.70 8.05 3.96
C LEU A 176 -8.52 7.85 2.69
N TRP A 177 -9.36 6.83 2.71
CA TRP A 177 -10.31 6.58 1.61
C TRP A 177 -11.68 7.11 2.03
N LEU A 178 -12.04 8.27 1.50
CA LEU A 178 -13.31 8.92 1.79
C LEU A 178 -14.39 8.36 0.87
N GLY A 179 -15.28 7.56 1.45
CA GLY A 179 -16.52 7.13 0.80
C GLY A 179 -17.73 7.97 1.17
N ASP A 180 -17.49 9.05 1.91
CA ASP A 180 -18.52 9.94 2.46
C ASP A 180 -19.06 10.86 1.37
N GLY A 181 -20.04 10.40 0.65
CA GLY A 181 -20.60 11.20 -0.42
C GLY A 181 -22.11 11.06 -0.56
N SER A 182 -22.73 12.12 -1.07
CA SER A 182 -24.05 12.09 -1.66
C SER A 182 -23.98 12.86 -2.95
N ASP A 183 -24.41 12.20 -4.03
CA ASP A 183 -24.39 12.80 -5.37
C ASP A 183 -25.59 13.69 -5.62
N PHE A 184 -26.56 13.70 -4.71
CA PHE A 184 -27.83 14.39 -4.88
C PHE A 184 -27.97 15.57 -3.91
N PRO A 185 -28.12 16.81 -4.44
CA PRO A 185 -28.51 17.96 -3.62
C PRO A 185 -29.80 17.68 -2.85
N GLY A 186 -29.82 18.07 -1.58
CA GLY A 186 -30.97 17.90 -0.70
C GLY A 186 -30.99 16.61 0.12
N GLN A 187 -30.14 15.64 -0.17
CA GLN A 187 -30.00 14.44 0.68
C GLN A 187 -29.16 14.71 1.93
N ILE A 188 -28.19 15.59 1.81
CA ILE A 188 -27.32 15.97 2.91
C ILE A 188 -27.09 17.49 2.92
N ASN A 189 -26.78 18.04 4.07
CA ASN A 189 -26.29 19.39 4.18
C ASN A 189 -24.77 19.41 3.98
N PHE A 190 -24.31 19.77 2.77
CA PHE A 190 -22.89 19.76 2.39
C PHE A 190 -22.01 20.64 3.29
N GLN A 191 -22.53 21.79 3.75
CA GLN A 191 -21.77 22.65 4.65
C GLN A 191 -21.54 21.99 6.01
N LYS A 192 -22.55 21.34 6.59
CA LYS A 192 -22.40 20.59 7.84
C LYS A 192 -21.48 19.37 7.64
N ALA A 193 -21.62 18.65 6.54
CA ALA A 193 -20.75 17.52 6.22
C ALA A 193 -19.28 17.95 6.13
N LEU A 194 -18.99 19.07 5.47
CA LEU A 194 -17.64 19.64 5.39
C LEU A 194 -17.10 19.99 6.78
N VAL A 195 -17.89 20.66 7.63
CA VAL A 195 -17.49 21.00 9.00
C VAL A 195 -17.19 19.75 9.83
N HIS A 196 -18.04 18.71 9.73
CA HIS A 196 -17.81 17.44 10.42
C HIS A 196 -16.54 16.74 9.93
N THR A 197 -16.35 16.65 8.62
CA THR A 197 -15.14 16.05 8.02
C THR A 197 -13.90 16.80 8.47
N GLN A 198 -13.91 18.13 8.41
CA GLN A 198 -12.79 18.95 8.84
C GLN A 198 -12.44 18.71 10.32
N ALA A 199 -13.43 18.70 11.20
CA ALA A 199 -13.24 18.45 12.62
C ALA A 199 -12.68 17.04 12.88
N SER A 200 -13.22 16.02 12.21
CA SER A 200 -12.76 14.64 12.29
C SER A 200 -11.32 14.48 11.79
N MET A 201 -10.99 15.09 10.65
CA MET A 201 -9.63 15.08 10.11
C MET A 201 -8.62 15.79 11.00
N GLN A 202 -9.00 16.90 11.62
CA GLN A 202 -8.14 17.59 12.59
C GLN A 202 -7.81 16.71 13.79
N GLU A 203 -8.76 15.91 14.27
CA GLU A 203 -8.54 14.99 15.38
C GLU A 203 -7.59 13.88 14.99
N ILE A 204 -7.77 13.27 13.81
CA ILE A 204 -6.86 12.26 13.26
C ILE A 204 -5.45 12.85 13.05
N TYR A 205 -5.35 14.03 12.44
CA TYR A 205 -4.09 14.69 12.13
C TYR A 205 -3.24 14.96 13.38
N ARG A 206 -3.87 15.27 14.51
CA ARG A 206 -3.16 15.48 15.79
C ARG A 206 -2.48 14.21 16.32
N GLN A 207 -2.89 13.03 15.83
CA GLN A 207 -2.31 11.74 16.23
C GLN A 207 -1.17 11.29 15.31
N LEU A 208 -1.00 11.95 14.17
CA LEU A 208 0.11 11.64 13.26
C LEU A 208 1.45 12.01 13.89
N PRO A 209 2.48 11.14 13.78
CA PRO A 209 3.84 11.53 14.06
C PRO A 209 4.28 12.72 13.20
N SER A 210 5.17 13.55 13.72
CA SER A 210 5.61 14.79 13.06
C SER A 210 6.34 14.58 11.73
N ASP A 211 6.82 13.36 11.48
CA ASP A 211 7.55 12.94 10.27
C ASP A 211 6.66 12.16 9.26
N TRP A 212 5.34 12.12 9.51
CA TRP A 212 4.38 11.47 8.61
C TRP A 212 3.71 12.46 7.65
N GLN A 213 3.22 11.89 6.56
CA GLN A 213 2.39 12.54 5.54
C GLN A 213 0.95 12.00 5.55
#